data_0b1ac85357782da48840c1bef97c2e95
#
_entry.id   0b1ac85357782da48840c1bef97c2e95
#
_cell.length_a   1.000
_cell.length_b   1.000
_cell.length_c   1.000
_cell.angle_alpha   90.00
_cell.angle_beta   90.00
_cell.angle_gamma   90.00
#
_symmetry.space_group_name_H-M   'P 1'
#
loop_
_entity.id
_entity.type
_entity.pdbx_description
1 polymer ?
#
loop_
_entity_poly.entity_id
_entity_poly.type
_entity_poly.pdbx_seq_one_letter_code
_entity_poly.pdbx_strand_id
1 'polypeptide(L)'
;MTDEIRAEVRLPTQELRNDLPFYTKTLGFRLDMIFPADNPSVAVLSGHGLRLRIEKGASESPGTLRILTDDPGFAGGAKALTAPNGTKIEIDELNPPVVTPATEHAFVVRRLADQAPWVIGRAGMQYRDLVPTRLGGAMIASHIRVPDGPVPDMVHYHKVGFQLIFCVAGWVDVLYEDQGDIRRIHAGDCFIQPPTIRHKVLHSEGVQVVEIGVPAEHVTEIDHEMKLPTPHFRPDREWDGQKFVHDIGSKGVFKPFRIPGFEARDTTIMAATKGVASVMVARPTGVAPWTAHDGDILFTFVMTGGMTLEGEGKDPYRLEPGDAFVIPPGMATRYSDPTPDLELLEVTLPGNPVTRVVKE
;
A
#
# COMPACT_ATOMS: atom_id res chain seq x y z
N MET A 1 -42.06 0.48 -8.23
CA MET A 1 -41.60 1.79 -7.71
C MET A 1 -40.43 1.44 -6.79
N THR A 2 -39.25 1.80 -7.15
CA THR A 2 -38.08 1.67 -6.23
C THR A 2 -38.27 2.72 -5.16
N ASP A 3 -38.37 2.31 -3.90
CA ASP A 3 -38.43 3.23 -2.76
C ASP A 3 -37.14 4.05 -2.78
N GLU A 4 -37.24 5.32 -3.18
CA GLU A 4 -36.10 6.23 -3.24
C GLU A 4 -35.72 6.64 -1.81
N ILE A 5 -34.62 6.13 -1.31
CA ILE A 5 -34.06 6.49 -0.01
C ILE A 5 -33.07 7.65 -0.21
N ARG A 6 -33.21 8.72 0.57
CA ARG A 6 -32.29 9.87 0.57
C ARG A 6 -31.78 10.13 1.97
N ALA A 7 -30.49 10.49 2.06
CA ALA A 7 -29.87 10.92 3.31
C ALA A 7 -29.55 12.44 3.24
N GLU A 8 -29.66 13.12 4.38
CA GLU A 8 -29.33 14.53 4.53
C GLU A 8 -28.37 14.71 5.72
N VAL A 9 -27.34 15.52 5.53
CA VAL A 9 -26.50 16.01 6.63
C VAL A 9 -27.12 17.29 7.15
N ARG A 10 -27.51 17.32 8.43
CA ARG A 10 -28.10 18.51 9.06
C ARG A 10 -26.98 19.41 9.63
N LEU A 11 -27.02 20.68 9.26
CA LEU A 11 -26.09 21.72 9.73
C LEU A 11 -26.89 22.83 10.41
N PRO A 12 -26.44 23.34 11.55
CA PRO A 12 -27.08 24.44 12.23
C PRO A 12 -26.86 25.76 11.49
N THR A 13 -27.77 26.72 11.66
CA THR A 13 -27.56 28.13 11.31
C THR A 13 -28.24 29.05 12.29
N GLN A 14 -27.68 30.22 12.45
CA GLN A 14 -28.32 31.34 13.13
C GLN A 14 -29.20 32.13 12.17
N GLU A 15 -28.74 32.28 10.90
CA GLU A 15 -29.43 33.07 9.91
C GLU A 15 -29.16 32.55 8.49
N LEU A 16 -30.16 31.91 7.90
CA LEU A 16 -30.05 31.32 6.54
C LEU A 16 -29.61 32.30 5.46
N ARG A 17 -30.02 33.59 5.57
CA ARG A 17 -29.64 34.60 4.57
C ARG A 17 -28.12 34.82 4.48
N ASN A 18 -27.41 34.57 5.56
CA ASN A 18 -25.97 34.71 5.60
C ASN A 18 -25.28 33.48 5.02
N ASP A 19 -25.85 32.28 5.22
CA ASP A 19 -25.25 31.02 4.80
C ASP A 19 -25.53 30.69 3.34
N LEU A 20 -26.74 30.90 2.83
CA LEU A 20 -27.11 30.50 1.49
C LEU A 20 -26.19 31.04 0.39
N PRO A 21 -25.76 32.30 0.37
CA PRO A 21 -24.83 32.79 -0.64
C PRO A 21 -23.48 32.08 -0.61
N PHE A 22 -22.99 31.73 0.56
CA PHE A 22 -21.75 30.98 0.72
C PHE A 22 -21.84 29.58 0.11
N TYR A 23 -22.86 28.82 0.50
CA TYR A 23 -23.05 27.46 -0.03
C TYR A 23 -23.39 27.47 -1.53
N THR A 24 -24.19 28.42 -2.02
CA THR A 24 -24.64 28.41 -3.41
C THR A 24 -23.65 29.06 -4.37
N LYS A 25 -23.05 30.21 -4.00
CA LYS A 25 -22.19 30.97 -4.90
C LYS A 25 -20.70 30.62 -4.75
N THR A 26 -20.25 30.37 -3.51
CA THR A 26 -18.83 30.05 -3.25
C THR A 26 -18.56 28.56 -3.42
N LEU A 27 -19.41 27.69 -2.87
CA LEU A 27 -19.23 26.24 -2.92
C LEU A 27 -19.99 25.57 -4.07
N GLY A 28 -20.87 26.26 -4.79
CA GLY A 28 -21.57 25.71 -5.95
C GLY A 28 -22.69 24.71 -5.63
N PHE A 29 -23.19 24.67 -4.40
CA PHE A 29 -24.40 23.88 -4.08
C PHE A 29 -25.63 24.48 -4.72
N ARG A 30 -26.58 23.65 -5.11
CA ARG A 30 -27.87 24.04 -5.63
C ARG A 30 -28.91 24.05 -4.51
N LEU A 31 -29.70 25.11 -4.42
CA LEU A 31 -30.84 25.15 -3.52
C LEU A 31 -31.99 24.30 -4.10
N ASP A 32 -32.42 23.27 -3.38
CA ASP A 32 -33.50 22.37 -3.78
C ASP A 32 -34.83 22.72 -3.10
N MET A 33 -34.81 23.10 -1.81
CA MET A 33 -36.00 23.46 -1.04
C MET A 33 -35.69 24.56 -0.03
N ILE A 34 -36.66 25.39 0.24
CA ILE A 34 -36.58 26.41 1.29
C ILE A 34 -37.97 26.58 1.90
N PHE A 35 -38.05 26.64 3.21
CA PHE A 35 -39.35 26.79 3.91
C PHE A 35 -39.20 27.34 5.34
N PRO A 36 -40.26 27.93 5.94
CA PRO A 36 -41.44 28.44 5.24
C PRO A 36 -41.10 29.59 4.29
N ALA A 37 -41.99 29.94 3.35
CA ALA A 37 -41.68 30.90 2.29
C ALA A 37 -41.51 32.34 2.78
N ASP A 38 -42.26 32.73 3.80
CA ASP A 38 -42.30 34.09 4.35
C ASP A 38 -41.15 34.37 5.34
N ASN A 39 -40.72 33.38 6.11
CA ASN A 39 -39.61 33.50 7.07
C ASN A 39 -38.79 32.20 7.09
N PRO A 40 -37.92 31.98 6.09
CA PRO A 40 -37.23 30.72 5.93
C PRO A 40 -36.37 30.35 7.14
N SER A 41 -36.60 29.14 7.65
CA SER A 41 -35.84 28.56 8.76
C SER A 41 -35.10 27.29 8.35
N VAL A 42 -35.45 26.70 7.19
CA VAL A 42 -34.79 25.50 6.65
C VAL A 42 -34.51 25.72 5.17
N ALA A 43 -33.31 25.34 4.76
CA ALA A 43 -32.92 25.20 3.36
C ALA A 43 -32.31 23.83 3.11
N VAL A 44 -32.68 23.18 2.00
CA VAL A 44 -32.06 21.93 1.56
C VAL A 44 -31.29 22.19 0.27
N LEU A 45 -30.06 21.77 0.27
CA LEU A 45 -29.11 22.01 -0.81
C LEU A 45 -28.56 20.67 -1.31
N SER A 46 -28.25 20.56 -2.60
CA SER A 46 -27.52 19.42 -3.17
C SER A 46 -26.31 19.88 -3.97
N GLY A 47 -25.24 19.09 -3.87
CA GLY A 47 -24.00 19.36 -4.62
C GLY A 47 -22.89 18.40 -4.17
N HIS A 48 -21.91 18.16 -5.06
CA HIS A 48 -20.72 17.36 -4.75
C HIS A 48 -21.02 15.97 -4.14
N GLY A 49 -22.11 15.34 -4.58
CA GLY A 49 -22.56 14.05 -4.04
C GLY A 49 -23.21 14.12 -2.65
N LEU A 50 -23.37 15.31 -2.07
CA LEU A 50 -24.00 15.53 -0.77
C LEU A 50 -25.38 16.18 -0.89
N ARG A 51 -26.20 15.90 0.12
CA ARG A 51 -27.43 16.63 0.40
C ARG A 51 -27.34 17.23 1.80
N LEU A 52 -27.44 18.55 1.89
CA LEU A 52 -27.31 19.31 3.12
C LEU A 52 -28.64 19.91 3.50
N ARG A 53 -29.01 19.82 4.77
CA ARG A 53 -30.16 20.52 5.36
C ARG A 53 -29.60 21.54 6.35
N ILE A 54 -29.70 22.82 6.01
CA ILE A 54 -29.30 23.91 6.89
C ILE A 54 -30.55 24.38 7.63
N GLU A 55 -30.53 24.32 8.97
CA GLU A 55 -31.72 24.50 9.80
C GLU A 55 -31.45 25.46 10.96
N LYS A 56 -32.31 26.47 11.09
CA LYS A 56 -32.27 27.44 12.18
C LYS A 56 -32.74 26.79 13.47
N GLY A 57 -31.94 26.93 14.53
CA GLY A 57 -32.25 26.35 15.83
C GLY A 57 -31.86 24.88 15.99
N ALA A 58 -31.19 24.27 14.99
CA ALA A 58 -30.59 22.98 15.17
C ALA A 58 -29.44 23.07 16.22
N SER A 59 -29.32 22.02 17.04
CA SER A 59 -28.40 21.99 18.20
C SER A 59 -27.06 21.30 17.88
N GLU A 60 -26.89 20.78 16.67
CA GLU A 60 -25.69 20.08 16.24
C GLU A 60 -24.50 21.02 16.13
N SER A 61 -23.30 20.48 16.25
CA SER A 61 -22.07 21.19 15.88
C SER A 61 -22.00 21.41 14.37
N PRO A 62 -21.50 22.56 13.88
CA PRO A 62 -21.38 22.82 12.44
C PRO A 62 -20.57 21.80 11.65
N GLY A 63 -19.63 21.11 12.27
CA GLY A 63 -18.82 20.07 11.62
C GLY A 63 -17.80 20.58 10.61
N THR A 64 -17.28 19.65 9.81
CA THR A 64 -16.31 19.93 8.72
C THR A 64 -16.80 19.23 7.44
N LEU A 65 -16.76 19.94 6.32
CA LEU A 65 -16.94 19.39 4.97
C LEU A 65 -15.59 19.40 4.26
N ARG A 66 -15.15 18.24 3.80
CA ARG A 66 -14.00 18.12 2.92
C ARG A 66 -14.46 17.98 1.48
N ILE A 67 -14.06 18.91 0.63
CA ILE A 67 -14.39 18.94 -0.80
C ILE A 67 -13.12 18.58 -1.58
N LEU A 68 -13.23 17.60 -2.46
CA LEU A 68 -12.14 17.15 -3.32
C LEU A 68 -12.40 17.66 -4.74
N THR A 69 -11.42 18.32 -5.34
CA THR A 69 -11.54 18.90 -6.69
C THR A 69 -10.19 19.01 -7.37
N ASP A 70 -10.17 18.83 -8.70
CA ASP A 70 -9.00 19.13 -9.55
C ASP A 70 -9.07 20.54 -10.16
N ASP A 71 -10.13 21.34 -9.84
CA ASP A 71 -10.24 22.74 -10.27
C ASP A 71 -9.48 23.67 -9.32
N PRO A 72 -8.32 24.23 -9.72
CA PRO A 72 -7.55 25.12 -8.87
C PRO A 72 -8.25 26.47 -8.60
N GLY A 73 -9.28 26.82 -9.39
CA GLY A 73 -10.09 28.03 -9.20
C GLY A 73 -11.29 27.85 -8.29
N PHE A 74 -11.58 26.62 -7.87
CA PHE A 74 -12.72 26.34 -6.99
C PHE A 74 -12.64 27.17 -5.70
N ALA A 75 -13.77 27.78 -5.33
CA ALA A 75 -13.88 28.64 -4.16
C ALA A 75 -12.80 29.77 -4.10
N GLY A 76 -12.37 30.26 -5.27
CA GLY A 76 -11.34 31.30 -5.38
C GLY A 76 -9.91 30.82 -5.07
N GLY A 77 -9.65 29.50 -5.16
CA GLY A 77 -8.35 28.90 -4.88
C GLY A 77 -8.03 28.73 -3.39
N ALA A 78 -8.99 28.92 -2.51
CA ALA A 78 -8.81 28.72 -1.07
C ALA A 78 -8.64 27.23 -0.75
N LYS A 79 -7.72 26.91 0.17
CA LYS A 79 -7.55 25.54 0.69
C LYS A 79 -8.41 25.26 1.93
N ALA A 80 -8.82 26.30 2.63
CA ALA A 80 -9.72 26.21 3.77
C ALA A 80 -10.58 27.46 3.89
N LEU A 81 -11.85 27.28 4.26
CA LEU A 81 -12.82 28.34 4.49
C LEU A 81 -13.63 28.01 5.76
N THR A 82 -14.33 29.03 6.26
CA THR A 82 -15.35 28.85 7.31
C THR A 82 -16.64 29.47 6.81
N ALA A 83 -17.69 28.68 6.75
CA ALA A 83 -19.03 29.17 6.45
C ALA A 83 -19.54 30.10 7.56
N PRO A 84 -20.48 31.01 7.27
CA PRO A 84 -21.05 31.91 8.28
C PRO A 84 -21.67 31.18 9.47
N ASN A 85 -22.19 29.96 9.26
CA ASN A 85 -22.72 29.11 10.34
C ASN A 85 -21.66 28.37 11.15
N GLY A 86 -20.36 28.58 10.83
CA GLY A 86 -19.23 27.97 11.53
C GLY A 86 -18.78 26.62 10.97
N THR A 87 -19.42 26.06 9.91
CA THR A 87 -18.96 24.85 9.22
C THR A 87 -17.57 25.11 8.62
N LYS A 88 -16.61 24.25 8.94
CA LYS A 88 -15.28 24.28 8.34
C LYS A 88 -15.34 23.62 6.96
N ILE A 89 -14.67 24.21 5.99
CA ILE A 89 -14.52 23.67 4.64
C ILE A 89 -13.04 23.44 4.40
N GLU A 90 -12.67 22.20 4.09
CA GLU A 90 -11.34 21.82 3.64
C GLU A 90 -11.42 21.49 2.15
N ILE A 91 -10.49 21.99 1.36
CA ILE A 91 -10.47 21.81 -0.11
C ILE A 91 -9.14 21.20 -0.48
N ASP A 92 -9.19 19.97 -1.01
CA ASP A 92 -8.06 19.17 -1.39
C ASP A 92 -8.16 18.69 -2.84
N GLU A 93 -7.06 18.15 -3.36
CA GLU A 93 -7.03 17.54 -4.68
C GLU A 93 -7.85 16.26 -4.72
N LEU A 94 -8.63 16.06 -5.80
CA LEU A 94 -9.44 14.86 -6.01
C LEU A 94 -8.55 13.63 -6.26
N ASN A 95 -7.49 13.81 -7.04
CA ASN A 95 -6.54 12.77 -7.43
C ASN A 95 -5.10 13.22 -7.16
N PRO A 96 -4.70 13.31 -5.88
CA PRO A 96 -3.35 13.72 -5.56
C PRO A 96 -2.32 12.71 -6.12
N PRO A 97 -1.16 13.15 -6.60
CA PRO A 97 -0.10 12.25 -7.02
C PRO A 97 0.38 11.41 -5.83
N VAL A 98 0.78 10.17 -6.12
CA VAL A 98 1.44 9.33 -5.12
C VAL A 98 2.81 9.91 -4.81
N VAL A 99 3.04 10.29 -3.56
CA VAL A 99 4.32 10.83 -3.09
C VAL A 99 4.92 9.89 -2.07
N THR A 100 6.13 9.41 -2.35
CA THR A 100 6.91 8.64 -1.37
C THR A 100 7.67 9.62 -0.48
N PRO A 101 7.46 9.61 0.84
CA PRO A 101 8.26 10.40 1.78
C PRO A 101 9.75 10.06 1.68
N ALA A 102 10.61 10.99 2.06
CA ALA A 102 12.04 10.70 2.19
C ALA A 102 12.27 9.58 3.21
N THR A 103 13.16 8.65 2.87
CA THR A 103 13.44 7.49 3.72
C THR A 103 14.15 7.91 5.01
N GLU A 104 13.55 7.61 6.15
CA GLU A 104 14.24 7.70 7.45
C GLU A 104 15.02 6.40 7.67
N HIS A 105 16.30 6.42 7.29
CA HIS A 105 17.16 5.25 7.34
C HIS A 105 17.34 4.73 8.78
N ALA A 106 17.10 3.43 8.96
CA ALA A 106 17.25 2.77 10.25
C ALA A 106 17.71 1.31 10.07
N PHE A 107 18.53 0.85 11.00
CA PHE A 107 18.77 -0.58 11.17
C PHE A 107 17.61 -1.16 11.96
N VAL A 108 16.82 -2.02 11.31
CA VAL A 108 15.63 -2.65 11.93
C VAL A 108 15.81 -4.16 11.91
N VAL A 109 15.55 -4.79 13.03
CA VAL A 109 15.40 -6.25 13.13
C VAL A 109 14.04 -6.55 13.76
N ARG A 110 13.26 -7.38 13.10
CA ARG A 110 11.92 -7.77 13.56
C ARG A 110 11.80 -9.28 13.59
N ARG A 111 11.92 -9.86 14.78
CA ARG A 111 11.85 -11.33 14.94
C ARG A 111 10.42 -11.78 15.20
N LEU A 112 10.08 -12.95 14.69
CA LEU A 112 8.79 -13.60 14.97
C LEU A 112 8.66 -13.94 16.46
N ALA A 113 9.78 -14.33 17.09
CA ALA A 113 9.85 -14.62 18.53
C ALA A 113 9.55 -13.41 19.43
N ASP A 114 9.72 -12.18 18.94
CA ASP A 114 9.38 -10.96 19.69
C ASP A 114 7.86 -10.72 19.80
N GLN A 115 7.07 -11.69 19.34
CA GLN A 115 5.61 -11.75 19.48
C GLN A 115 4.88 -10.48 19.01
N ALA A 116 5.28 -9.92 17.90
CA ALA A 116 4.51 -8.86 17.25
C ALA A 116 3.07 -9.34 17.04
N PRO A 117 2.07 -8.59 17.50
CA PRO A 117 0.68 -9.04 17.41
C PRO A 117 0.26 -9.17 15.94
N TRP A 118 -0.49 -10.24 15.66
CA TRP A 118 -1.24 -10.35 14.42
C TRP A 118 -2.51 -9.51 14.55
N VAL A 119 -2.72 -8.61 13.59
CA VAL A 119 -3.87 -7.71 13.56
C VAL A 119 -4.80 -8.17 12.43
N ILE A 120 -6.10 -8.29 12.72
CA ILE A 120 -7.10 -8.61 11.70
C ILE A 120 -7.37 -7.33 10.90
N GLY A 121 -7.20 -7.42 9.58
CA GLY A 121 -7.46 -6.35 8.63
C GLY A 121 -8.53 -6.72 7.61
N ARG A 122 -8.39 -6.20 6.38
CA ARG A 122 -9.34 -6.39 5.28
C ARG A 122 -9.56 -7.87 4.96
N ALA A 123 -10.78 -8.24 4.59
CA ALA A 123 -11.20 -9.59 4.20
C ALA A 123 -10.86 -10.70 5.23
N GLY A 124 -10.72 -10.34 6.52
CA GLY A 124 -10.38 -11.28 7.59
C GLY A 124 -8.91 -11.72 7.60
N MET A 125 -8.06 -11.16 6.75
CA MET A 125 -6.63 -11.44 6.72
C MET A 125 -5.95 -10.96 8.00
N GLN A 126 -4.92 -11.68 8.43
CA GLN A 126 -4.11 -11.32 9.58
C GLN A 126 -2.77 -10.75 9.12
N TYR A 127 -2.40 -9.62 9.69
CA TYR A 127 -1.19 -8.85 9.33
C TYR A 127 -0.23 -8.78 10.50
N ARG A 128 1.04 -8.98 10.25
CA ARG A 128 2.15 -8.69 11.16
C ARG A 128 3.09 -7.70 10.50
N ASP A 129 3.27 -6.53 11.11
CA ASP A 129 4.15 -5.49 10.63
C ASP A 129 5.63 -5.90 10.77
N LEU A 130 6.36 -5.88 9.67
CA LEU A 130 7.77 -6.25 9.59
C LEU A 130 8.72 -5.05 9.70
N VAL A 131 8.22 -3.82 9.50
CA VAL A 131 9.02 -2.57 9.59
C VAL A 131 8.21 -1.52 10.34
N PRO A 132 8.13 -1.59 11.69
CA PRO A 132 7.26 -0.72 12.50
C PRO A 132 7.53 0.78 12.33
N THR A 133 8.76 1.16 12.03
CA THR A 133 9.14 2.57 11.75
C THR A 133 8.60 3.06 10.43
N ARG A 134 8.23 2.12 9.53
CA ARG A 134 7.86 2.40 8.13
C ARG A 134 8.86 3.31 7.41
N LEU A 135 10.06 3.44 7.94
CA LEU A 135 11.14 4.30 7.45
C LEU A 135 10.66 5.74 7.18
N GLY A 136 9.91 6.33 8.14
CA GLY A 136 9.34 7.67 7.97
C GLY A 136 8.14 7.74 7.02
N GLY A 137 7.53 6.62 6.69
CA GLY A 137 6.42 6.52 5.74
C GLY A 137 6.84 6.08 4.32
N ALA A 138 8.14 5.84 4.10
CA ALA A 138 8.65 5.44 2.79
C ALA A 138 8.16 4.06 2.37
N MET A 139 8.04 3.08 3.29
CA MET A 139 7.58 1.73 2.96
C MET A 139 6.72 1.10 4.05
N ILE A 140 5.86 0.19 3.66
CA ILE A 140 5.22 -0.79 4.53
C ILE A 140 5.67 -2.19 4.11
N ALA A 141 5.95 -3.06 5.09
CA ALA A 141 6.20 -4.47 4.86
C ALA A 141 5.37 -5.29 5.86
N SER A 142 4.60 -6.23 5.37
CA SER A 142 3.69 -7.04 6.17
C SER A 142 3.88 -8.52 5.88
N HIS A 143 3.91 -9.34 6.93
CA HIS A 143 3.67 -10.77 6.83
C HIS A 143 2.18 -11.01 7.01
N ILE A 144 1.55 -11.64 6.02
CA ILE A 144 0.09 -11.77 5.96
C ILE A 144 -0.29 -13.25 5.94
N ARG A 145 -1.31 -13.61 6.73
CA ARG A 145 -2.01 -14.89 6.65
C ARG A 145 -3.41 -14.64 6.09
N VAL A 146 -3.76 -15.39 5.06
CA VAL A 146 -5.10 -15.31 4.46
C VAL A 146 -5.91 -16.50 4.96
N PRO A 147 -7.18 -16.33 5.37
CA PRO A 147 -8.03 -17.43 5.78
C PRO A 147 -8.21 -18.46 4.66
N ASP A 148 -8.26 -19.75 5.01
CA ASP A 148 -8.51 -20.83 4.05
C ASP A 148 -9.93 -20.74 3.46
N GLY A 149 -10.05 -21.17 2.22
CA GLY A 149 -11.32 -21.21 1.50
C GLY A 149 -11.59 -19.96 0.66
N PRO A 150 -12.85 -19.70 0.31
CA PRO A 150 -13.25 -18.50 -0.44
C PRO A 150 -12.94 -17.22 0.33
N VAL A 151 -12.23 -16.30 -0.29
CA VAL A 151 -11.88 -15.00 0.31
C VAL A 151 -12.96 -13.98 -0.02
N PRO A 152 -13.58 -13.31 0.99
CA PRO A 152 -14.62 -12.30 0.75
C PRO A 152 -13.99 -10.97 0.31
N ASP A 153 -13.28 -10.98 -0.80
CA ASP A 153 -12.62 -9.83 -1.37
C ASP A 153 -13.44 -9.18 -2.48
N MET A 154 -13.20 -7.89 -2.73
CA MET A 154 -13.81 -7.12 -3.82
C MET A 154 -12.74 -6.69 -4.81
N VAL A 155 -13.14 -6.34 -6.04
CA VAL A 155 -12.21 -5.74 -6.99
C VAL A 155 -11.70 -4.44 -6.41
N HIS A 156 -10.39 -4.30 -6.36
CA HIS A 156 -9.74 -3.13 -5.78
C HIS A 156 -8.38 -2.88 -6.45
N TYR A 157 -7.80 -1.74 -6.16
CA TYR A 157 -6.47 -1.36 -6.59
C TYR A 157 -5.77 -0.51 -5.54
N HIS A 158 -4.46 -0.37 -5.69
CA HIS A 158 -3.66 0.42 -4.76
C HIS A 158 -3.03 1.63 -5.46
N LYS A 159 -3.07 2.78 -4.81
CA LYS A 159 -2.30 3.97 -5.21
C LYS A 159 -0.93 3.90 -4.54
N VAL A 160 0.00 3.28 -5.23
CA VAL A 160 1.38 3.02 -4.78
C VAL A 160 2.35 3.29 -5.92
N GLY A 161 3.62 3.53 -5.60
CA GLY A 161 4.71 3.56 -6.57
C GLY A 161 5.30 2.19 -6.85
N PHE A 162 5.17 1.26 -5.88
CA PHE A 162 5.62 -0.13 -6.00
C PHE A 162 4.85 -1.03 -5.03
N GLN A 163 4.48 -2.22 -5.47
CA GLN A 163 3.91 -3.26 -4.59
C GLN A 163 4.36 -4.66 -5.02
N LEU A 164 4.91 -5.39 -4.07
CA LEU A 164 5.32 -6.79 -4.18
C LEU A 164 4.44 -7.65 -3.29
N ILE A 165 4.07 -8.83 -3.80
CA ILE A 165 3.57 -9.95 -3.00
C ILE A 165 4.45 -11.17 -3.25
N PHE A 166 5.05 -11.73 -2.21
CA PHE A 166 5.80 -12.97 -2.25
C PHE A 166 5.06 -14.05 -1.47
N CYS A 167 4.75 -15.17 -2.11
CA CYS A 167 4.09 -16.29 -1.46
C CYS A 167 5.11 -17.15 -0.71
N VAL A 168 5.03 -17.14 0.63
CA VAL A 168 5.95 -17.87 1.51
C VAL A 168 5.48 -19.30 1.75
N ALA A 169 4.15 -19.50 1.84
CA ALA A 169 3.55 -20.82 2.11
C ALA A 169 2.18 -20.94 1.44
N GLY A 170 1.73 -22.16 1.20
CA GLY A 170 0.41 -22.45 0.63
C GLY A 170 0.22 -22.00 -0.82
N TRP A 171 -1.02 -21.65 -1.15
CA TRP A 171 -1.35 -21.12 -2.47
C TRP A 171 -2.57 -20.17 -2.42
N VAL A 172 -2.67 -19.28 -3.41
CA VAL A 172 -3.77 -18.33 -3.56
C VAL A 172 -4.17 -18.18 -5.02
N ASP A 173 -5.47 -18.13 -5.29
CA ASP A 173 -6.06 -17.83 -6.59
C ASP A 173 -6.42 -16.35 -6.67
N VAL A 174 -5.92 -15.66 -7.70
CA VAL A 174 -6.10 -14.22 -7.91
C VAL A 174 -6.49 -13.94 -9.36
N LEU A 175 -7.32 -12.92 -9.55
CA LEU A 175 -7.63 -12.32 -10.85
C LEU A 175 -7.02 -10.93 -10.95
N TYR A 176 -6.46 -10.63 -12.12
CA TYR A 176 -5.88 -9.34 -12.46
C TYR A 176 -6.49 -8.76 -13.73
N GLU A 177 -6.66 -7.45 -13.74
CA GLU A 177 -7.10 -6.69 -14.91
C GLU A 177 -6.20 -6.97 -16.12
N ASP A 178 -6.82 -7.36 -17.25
CA ASP A 178 -6.16 -7.63 -18.53
C ASP A 178 -5.07 -8.73 -18.49
N GLN A 179 -5.03 -9.55 -17.45
CA GLN A 179 -4.06 -10.63 -17.30
C GLN A 179 -4.66 -12.03 -17.54
N GLY A 180 -5.87 -12.10 -18.08
CA GLY A 180 -6.55 -13.36 -18.43
C GLY A 180 -7.24 -14.01 -17.25
N ASP A 181 -7.24 -15.35 -17.25
CA ASP A 181 -7.95 -16.17 -16.28
C ASP A 181 -7.28 -16.20 -14.90
N ILE A 182 -7.89 -16.94 -13.98
CA ILE A 182 -7.38 -17.15 -12.61
C ILE A 182 -5.92 -17.57 -12.63
N ARG A 183 -5.11 -16.88 -11.82
CA ARG A 183 -3.72 -17.23 -11.57
C ARG A 183 -3.59 -17.84 -10.20
N ARG A 184 -3.10 -19.07 -10.17
CA ARG A 184 -2.71 -19.71 -8.92
C ARG A 184 -1.25 -19.41 -8.62
N ILE A 185 -1.01 -18.85 -7.44
CA ILE A 185 0.29 -18.45 -6.92
C ILE A 185 0.66 -19.44 -5.84
N HIS A 186 1.79 -20.10 -5.94
CA HIS A 186 2.28 -21.10 -4.99
C HIS A 186 3.42 -20.56 -4.13
N ALA A 187 3.71 -21.25 -3.04
CA ALA A 187 4.90 -20.96 -2.25
C ALA A 187 6.18 -20.91 -3.13
N GLY A 188 7.00 -19.87 -2.94
CA GLY A 188 8.18 -19.58 -3.75
C GLY A 188 7.93 -18.69 -4.96
N ASP A 189 6.67 -18.50 -5.38
CA ASP A 189 6.29 -17.57 -6.45
C ASP A 189 6.18 -16.14 -5.89
N CYS A 190 6.36 -15.17 -6.77
CA CYS A 190 6.04 -13.79 -6.44
C CYS A 190 5.43 -13.04 -7.62
N PHE A 191 4.79 -11.94 -7.32
CA PHE A 191 4.21 -11.05 -8.33
C PHE A 191 4.27 -9.61 -7.86
N ILE A 192 4.36 -8.70 -8.82
CA ILE A 192 4.12 -7.28 -8.55
C ILE A 192 2.68 -6.93 -8.93
N GLN A 193 2.14 -5.99 -8.18
CA GLN A 193 0.89 -5.32 -8.50
C GLN A 193 1.24 -3.91 -8.95
N PRO A 194 1.38 -3.66 -10.27
CA PRO A 194 1.67 -2.33 -10.78
C PRO A 194 0.68 -1.29 -10.24
N PRO A 195 1.06 -0.01 -10.15
CA PRO A 195 0.19 1.05 -9.68
C PRO A 195 -1.20 0.99 -10.33
N THR A 196 -2.25 0.97 -9.52
CA THR A 196 -3.66 0.99 -9.95
C THR A 196 -4.17 -0.23 -10.75
N ILE A 197 -3.42 -1.32 -10.91
CA ILE A 197 -3.96 -2.55 -11.49
C ILE A 197 -5.08 -3.11 -10.63
N ARG A 198 -6.27 -3.32 -11.23
CA ARG A 198 -7.40 -3.93 -10.52
C ARG A 198 -7.17 -5.41 -10.34
N HIS A 199 -7.48 -5.89 -9.15
CA HIS A 199 -7.33 -7.30 -8.83
C HIS A 199 -8.32 -7.74 -7.74
N LYS A 200 -8.40 -9.06 -7.55
CA LYS A 200 -9.27 -9.68 -6.55
C LYS A 200 -8.71 -11.03 -6.15
N VAL A 201 -8.64 -11.27 -4.86
CA VAL A 201 -8.34 -12.61 -4.29
C VAL A 201 -9.62 -13.43 -4.29
N LEU A 202 -9.54 -14.70 -4.70
CA LEU A 202 -10.72 -15.56 -4.82
C LEU A 202 -10.75 -16.68 -3.78
N HIS A 203 -9.62 -17.37 -3.63
CA HIS A 203 -9.53 -18.57 -2.80
C HIS A 203 -8.08 -18.77 -2.33
N SER A 204 -7.91 -19.34 -1.17
CA SER A 204 -6.57 -19.63 -0.63
C SER A 204 -6.58 -20.88 0.26
N GLU A 205 -5.41 -21.50 0.44
CA GLU A 205 -5.20 -22.61 1.35
C GLU A 205 -3.79 -22.57 1.93
N GLY A 206 -3.71 -22.46 3.24
CA GLY A 206 -2.46 -22.40 4.01
C GLY A 206 -1.55 -21.22 3.61
N VAL A 207 -2.09 -20.20 2.95
CA VAL A 207 -1.26 -19.17 2.33
C VAL A 207 -0.73 -18.19 3.37
N GLN A 208 0.56 -17.95 3.26
CA GLN A 208 1.25 -16.82 3.90
C GLN A 208 2.03 -16.05 2.85
N VAL A 209 1.96 -14.73 2.90
CA VAL A 209 2.67 -13.86 1.98
C VAL A 209 3.46 -12.78 2.71
N VAL A 210 4.53 -12.32 2.09
CA VAL A 210 5.18 -11.05 2.43
C VAL A 210 4.74 -10.03 1.41
N GLU A 211 4.10 -8.97 1.88
CA GLU A 211 3.70 -7.82 1.08
C GLU A 211 4.60 -6.63 1.37
N ILE A 212 5.04 -5.93 0.33
CA ILE A 212 5.79 -4.69 0.43
C ILE A 212 5.09 -3.64 -0.42
N GLY A 213 4.78 -2.50 0.17
CA GLY A 213 4.19 -1.34 -0.49
C GLY A 213 5.03 -0.09 -0.30
N VAL A 214 5.14 0.72 -1.32
CA VAL A 214 5.83 2.03 -1.33
C VAL A 214 4.93 3.05 -2.02
N PRO A 215 4.54 4.14 -1.34
CA PRO A 215 4.78 4.50 0.07
C PRO A 215 3.97 3.65 1.07
N ALA A 216 4.27 3.83 2.36
CA ALA A 216 3.59 3.13 3.46
C ALA A 216 2.11 3.49 3.62
N GLU A 217 1.66 4.60 3.07
CA GLU A 217 0.24 5.01 3.09
C GLU A 217 -0.64 3.97 2.41
N HIS A 218 -0.15 3.37 1.32
CA HIS A 218 -0.72 2.19 0.65
C HIS A 218 -2.24 2.30 0.45
N VAL A 219 -2.69 3.41 -0.13
CA VAL A 219 -4.13 3.68 -0.34
C VAL A 219 -4.75 2.58 -1.18
N THR A 220 -5.84 2.00 -0.66
CA THR A 220 -6.62 0.96 -1.34
C THR A 220 -7.98 1.53 -1.72
N GLU A 221 -8.34 1.46 -3.00
CA GLU A 221 -9.64 1.86 -3.49
C GLU A 221 -10.41 0.66 -4.03
N ILE A 222 -11.70 0.59 -3.70
CA ILE A 222 -12.61 -0.45 -4.19
C ILE A 222 -13.23 0.02 -5.50
N ASP A 223 -13.14 -0.84 -6.53
CA ASP A 223 -13.80 -0.60 -7.80
C ASP A 223 -15.09 -1.42 -7.87
N HIS A 224 -16.22 -0.78 -7.61
CA HIS A 224 -17.53 -1.44 -7.58
C HIS A 224 -18.07 -1.73 -8.99
N GLU A 225 -17.53 -1.10 -10.02
CA GLU A 225 -18.05 -1.17 -11.39
C GLU A 225 -17.30 -2.24 -12.21
N MET A 226 -16.01 -2.44 -11.94
CA MET A 226 -15.21 -3.40 -12.70
C MET A 226 -15.53 -4.84 -12.34
N LYS A 227 -15.64 -5.68 -13.37
CA LYS A 227 -15.78 -7.13 -13.24
C LYS A 227 -14.53 -7.83 -13.76
N LEU A 228 -14.01 -8.78 -12.99
CA LEU A 228 -12.89 -9.64 -13.37
C LEU A 228 -13.37 -11.08 -13.59
N PRO A 229 -12.80 -11.82 -14.58
CA PRO A 229 -11.75 -11.35 -15.49
C PRO A 229 -12.28 -10.33 -16.50
N THR A 230 -11.41 -9.41 -16.95
CA THR A 230 -11.71 -8.53 -18.07
C THR A 230 -11.77 -9.32 -19.40
N PRO A 231 -12.51 -8.85 -20.41
CA PRO A 231 -12.62 -9.56 -21.69
C PRO A 231 -11.33 -9.49 -22.54
N HIS A 232 -10.35 -8.72 -22.11
CA HIS A 232 -9.09 -8.49 -22.81
C HIS A 232 -7.93 -9.19 -22.11
N PHE A 233 -6.98 -9.71 -22.91
CA PHE A 233 -5.70 -10.19 -22.43
C PHE A 233 -4.59 -9.32 -23.02
N ARG A 234 -3.91 -8.56 -22.16
CA ARG A 234 -2.88 -7.58 -22.51
C ARG A 234 -1.65 -7.76 -21.61
N PRO A 235 -0.87 -8.84 -21.77
CA PRO A 235 0.24 -9.18 -20.87
C PRO A 235 1.34 -8.11 -20.85
N ASP A 236 1.45 -7.31 -21.93
CA ASP A 236 2.45 -6.24 -22.03
C ASP A 236 1.93 -4.87 -21.62
N ARG A 237 0.71 -4.77 -21.09
CA ARG A 237 0.17 -3.51 -20.60
C ARG A 237 1.03 -2.98 -19.46
N GLU A 238 1.28 -1.67 -19.51
CA GLU A 238 1.97 -0.94 -18.44
C GLU A 238 0.97 -0.10 -17.64
N TRP A 239 1.22 -0.03 -16.34
CA TRP A 239 0.56 0.85 -15.38
C TRP A 239 1.65 1.69 -14.75
N ASP A 240 1.65 3.00 -14.99
CA ASP A 240 2.70 3.92 -14.55
C ASP A 240 4.12 3.42 -14.87
N GLY A 241 4.29 2.92 -16.12
CA GLY A 241 5.57 2.42 -16.60
C GLY A 241 6.00 1.04 -16.10
N GLN A 242 5.20 0.36 -15.26
CA GLN A 242 5.47 -0.97 -14.73
C GLN A 242 4.56 -2.02 -15.38
N LYS A 243 5.08 -3.22 -15.60
CA LYS A 243 4.33 -4.37 -16.10
C LYS A 243 4.01 -5.33 -14.97
N PHE A 244 2.86 -5.99 -15.07
CA PHE A 244 2.56 -7.13 -14.22
C PHE A 244 3.57 -8.25 -14.44
N VAL A 245 4.05 -8.84 -13.36
CA VAL A 245 4.92 -10.02 -13.36
C VAL A 245 4.35 -11.06 -12.41
N HIS A 246 4.31 -12.31 -12.85
CA HIS A 246 4.19 -13.48 -11.99
C HIS A 246 5.45 -14.33 -12.22
N ASP A 247 6.40 -14.22 -11.31
CA ASP A 247 7.60 -15.06 -11.30
C ASP A 247 7.28 -16.41 -10.65
N ILE A 248 7.56 -17.48 -11.39
CA ILE A 248 7.35 -18.85 -10.92
C ILE A 248 8.65 -19.37 -10.32
N GLY A 249 8.68 -19.47 -8.99
CA GLY A 249 9.88 -19.76 -8.22
C GLY A 249 10.60 -21.03 -8.64
N SER A 250 9.86 -22.09 -8.98
CA SER A 250 10.44 -23.37 -9.42
C SER A 250 11.17 -23.31 -10.77
N LYS A 251 10.99 -22.25 -11.56
CA LYS A 251 11.65 -22.04 -12.86
C LYS A 251 12.91 -21.16 -12.77
N GLY A 252 13.17 -20.59 -11.61
CA GLY A 252 14.26 -19.65 -11.42
C GLY A 252 15.63 -20.32 -11.43
N VAL A 253 16.63 -19.57 -11.89
CA VAL A 253 18.02 -20.02 -11.96
C VAL A 253 18.86 -19.17 -11.01
N PHE A 254 19.61 -19.82 -10.13
CA PHE A 254 20.53 -19.16 -9.22
C PHE A 254 21.84 -18.79 -9.92
N LYS A 255 22.33 -17.60 -9.64
CA LYS A 255 23.58 -17.03 -10.16
C LYS A 255 24.33 -16.36 -9.01
N PRO A 256 25.66 -16.11 -9.16
CA PRO A 256 26.41 -15.37 -8.13
C PRO A 256 25.68 -14.10 -7.72
N PHE A 257 25.56 -13.91 -6.42
CA PHE A 257 24.84 -12.76 -5.85
C PHE A 257 25.79 -11.58 -5.58
N ARG A 258 25.25 -10.39 -5.30
CA ARG A 258 26.01 -9.19 -4.92
C ARG A 258 26.81 -9.35 -3.62
N ILE A 259 26.43 -10.30 -2.74
CA ILE A 259 27.17 -10.69 -1.54
C ILE A 259 28.01 -11.92 -1.90
N PRO A 260 29.37 -11.85 -1.87
CA PRO A 260 30.21 -13.03 -2.06
C PRO A 260 29.85 -14.13 -1.06
N GLY A 261 29.91 -15.40 -1.50
CA GLY A 261 29.47 -16.53 -0.67
C GLY A 261 27.96 -16.79 -0.72
N PHE A 262 27.23 -16.06 -1.57
CA PHE A 262 25.82 -16.28 -1.86
C PHE A 262 25.55 -16.36 -3.36
N GLU A 263 24.49 -17.04 -3.73
CA GLU A 263 23.87 -16.99 -5.05
C GLU A 263 22.40 -16.55 -4.91
N ALA A 264 21.84 -15.99 -5.95
CA ALA A 264 20.47 -15.53 -5.93
C ALA A 264 19.75 -15.83 -7.24
N ARG A 265 18.44 -16.01 -7.13
CA ARG A 265 17.48 -16.09 -8.21
C ARG A 265 16.86 -14.71 -8.43
N ASP A 266 16.97 -14.21 -9.66
CA ASP A 266 16.32 -12.97 -10.10
C ASP A 266 14.87 -13.27 -10.46
N THR A 267 13.94 -12.48 -9.94
CA THR A 267 12.51 -12.59 -10.21
C THR A 267 12.05 -11.77 -11.43
N THR A 268 12.98 -11.15 -12.17
CA THR A 268 12.72 -10.27 -13.32
C THR A 268 11.96 -8.96 -13.00
N ILE A 269 11.63 -8.72 -11.74
CA ILE A 269 10.86 -7.55 -11.30
C ILE A 269 11.60 -6.24 -11.60
N MET A 270 12.94 -6.23 -11.47
CA MET A 270 13.72 -5.03 -11.79
C MET A 270 13.51 -4.58 -13.25
N ALA A 271 13.49 -5.52 -14.18
CA ALA A 271 13.26 -5.20 -15.59
C ALA A 271 11.80 -4.72 -15.83
N ALA A 272 10.83 -5.37 -15.20
CA ALA A 272 9.41 -5.05 -15.34
C ALA A 272 9.03 -3.70 -14.72
N THR A 273 9.76 -3.26 -13.68
CA THR A 273 9.58 -1.96 -13.01
C THR A 273 10.52 -0.88 -13.53
N LYS A 274 11.33 -1.18 -14.56
CA LYS A 274 12.34 -0.25 -15.11
C LYS A 274 13.31 0.27 -14.03
N GLY A 275 13.67 -0.60 -13.08
CA GLY A 275 14.64 -0.30 -12.03
C GLY A 275 14.07 0.31 -10.75
N VAL A 276 12.76 0.44 -10.60
CA VAL A 276 12.15 0.93 -9.35
C VAL A 276 12.54 0.03 -8.19
N ALA A 277 12.44 -1.29 -8.35
CA ALA A 277 12.82 -2.25 -7.33
C ALA A 277 13.48 -3.49 -7.91
N SER A 278 14.32 -4.16 -7.12
CA SER A 278 14.77 -5.53 -7.38
C SER A 278 14.26 -6.46 -6.29
N VAL A 279 13.93 -7.67 -6.69
CA VAL A 279 13.50 -8.74 -5.79
C VAL A 279 14.32 -9.98 -6.11
N MET A 280 15.06 -10.48 -5.10
CA MET A 280 15.94 -11.63 -5.22
C MET A 280 15.60 -12.66 -4.16
N VAL A 281 15.75 -13.94 -4.51
CA VAL A 281 15.79 -15.04 -3.54
C VAL A 281 17.22 -15.51 -3.43
N ALA A 282 17.85 -15.29 -2.28
CA ALA A 282 19.27 -15.57 -2.06
C ALA A 282 19.45 -16.76 -1.12
N ARG A 283 20.54 -17.54 -1.37
CA ARG A 283 20.95 -18.65 -0.52
C ARG A 283 22.46 -18.75 -0.41
N PRO A 284 23.01 -19.32 0.68
CA PRO A 284 24.46 -19.39 0.87
C PRO A 284 25.10 -20.43 -0.04
N THR A 285 26.34 -20.14 -0.47
CA THR A 285 27.24 -21.08 -1.16
C THR A 285 28.61 -21.14 -0.47
N GLY A 286 28.83 -20.27 0.51
CA GLY A 286 30.08 -20.18 1.24
C GLY A 286 30.04 -19.13 2.34
N VAL A 287 31.22 -18.67 2.75
CA VAL A 287 31.37 -17.65 3.80
C VAL A 287 31.18 -16.25 3.18
N ALA A 288 30.34 -15.45 3.79
CA ALA A 288 30.15 -14.06 3.39
C ALA A 288 31.16 -13.14 4.13
N PRO A 289 31.79 -12.19 3.41
CA PRO A 289 32.56 -11.12 4.03
C PRO A 289 31.66 -10.04 4.61
N TRP A 290 32.23 -9.06 5.30
CA TRP A 290 31.54 -7.84 5.65
C TRP A 290 31.27 -7.00 4.39
N THR A 291 30.01 -6.60 4.20
CA THR A 291 29.59 -5.81 3.04
C THR A 291 28.80 -4.59 3.46
N ALA A 292 28.81 -3.57 2.62
CA ALA A 292 27.95 -2.40 2.73
C ALA A 292 27.33 -2.07 1.37
N HIS A 293 26.09 -1.62 1.34
CA HIS A 293 25.36 -1.21 0.14
C HIS A 293 25.04 0.29 0.14
N ASP A 294 24.66 0.81 -1.03
CA ASP A 294 24.24 2.21 -1.22
C ASP A 294 22.75 2.37 -1.60
N GLY A 295 21.99 1.27 -1.63
CA GLY A 295 20.55 1.31 -1.89
C GLY A 295 19.79 2.07 -0.81
N ASP A 296 18.78 2.84 -1.20
CA ASP A 296 17.98 3.63 -0.28
C ASP A 296 17.19 2.75 0.69
N ILE A 297 16.53 1.70 0.19
CA ILE A 297 15.84 0.69 0.99
C ILE A 297 16.43 -0.67 0.66
N LEU A 298 16.89 -1.41 1.67
CA LEU A 298 17.22 -2.83 1.60
C LEU A 298 16.49 -3.56 2.71
N PHE A 299 15.46 -4.30 2.32
CA PHE A 299 14.65 -5.14 3.18
C PHE A 299 14.95 -6.61 2.91
N THR A 300 15.05 -7.41 3.97
CA THR A 300 15.23 -8.86 3.86
C THR A 300 14.30 -9.61 4.81
N PHE A 301 13.74 -10.72 4.32
CA PHE A 301 12.90 -11.64 5.09
C PHE A 301 13.50 -13.05 5.03
N VAL A 302 13.59 -13.73 6.18
CA VAL A 302 14.06 -15.11 6.27
C VAL A 302 12.89 -16.06 5.96
N MET A 303 13.00 -16.79 4.85
CA MET A 303 11.97 -17.72 4.41
C MET A 303 12.13 -19.11 5.02
N THR A 304 13.33 -19.66 4.96
CA THR A 304 13.70 -20.96 5.52
C THR A 304 15.09 -20.90 6.13
N GLY A 305 15.42 -21.89 6.94
CA GLY A 305 16.71 -21.96 7.60
C GLY A 305 16.96 -20.83 8.59
N GLY A 306 18.21 -20.52 8.84
CA GLY A 306 18.58 -19.45 9.76
C GLY A 306 20.01 -18.97 9.54
N MET A 307 20.29 -17.76 10.03
CA MET A 307 21.63 -17.14 9.96
C MET A 307 21.81 -16.17 11.13
N THR A 308 23.05 -15.75 11.35
CA THR A 308 23.36 -14.65 12.26
C THR A 308 23.61 -13.38 11.44
N LEU A 309 22.82 -12.33 11.69
CA LEU A 309 23.05 -10.98 11.17
C LEU A 309 23.98 -10.23 12.12
N GLU A 310 25.16 -9.88 11.65
CA GLU A 310 26.09 -9.01 12.34
C GLU A 310 26.06 -7.62 11.70
N GLY A 311 26.00 -6.58 12.51
CA GLY A 311 26.04 -5.18 12.07
C GLY A 311 27.10 -4.40 12.83
N GLU A 312 27.79 -3.49 12.17
CA GLU A 312 28.81 -2.66 12.81
C GLU A 312 28.20 -1.86 13.98
N GLY A 313 28.77 -2.02 15.18
CA GLY A 313 28.30 -1.37 16.39
C GLY A 313 26.95 -1.88 16.92
N LYS A 314 26.51 -3.07 16.49
CA LYS A 314 25.30 -3.74 16.95
C LYS A 314 25.64 -5.11 17.54
N ASP A 315 24.80 -5.56 18.47
CA ASP A 315 24.81 -6.96 18.91
C ASP A 315 24.39 -7.86 17.74
N PRO A 316 24.94 -9.07 17.63
CA PRO A 316 24.54 -10.03 16.61
C PRO A 316 23.13 -10.55 16.86
N TYR A 317 22.37 -10.78 15.79
CA TYR A 317 21.01 -11.33 15.85
C TYR A 317 20.97 -12.70 15.17
N ARG A 318 20.61 -13.77 15.92
CA ARG A 318 20.23 -15.03 15.31
C ARG A 318 18.83 -14.88 14.74
N LEU A 319 18.70 -15.11 13.43
CA LEU A 319 17.47 -14.96 12.66
C LEU A 319 16.98 -16.33 12.18
N GLU A 320 15.66 -16.48 12.17
CA GLU A 320 14.92 -17.70 11.86
C GLU A 320 13.76 -17.41 10.88
N PRO A 321 13.08 -18.43 10.32
CA PRO A 321 11.97 -18.23 9.40
C PRO A 321 10.89 -17.32 9.97
N GLY A 322 10.49 -16.32 9.20
CA GLY A 322 9.55 -15.29 9.61
C GLY A 322 10.19 -14.01 10.15
N ASP A 323 11.49 -14.00 10.39
CA ASP A 323 12.20 -12.80 10.80
C ASP A 323 12.48 -11.89 9.60
N ALA A 324 12.56 -10.59 9.86
CA ALA A 324 12.86 -9.59 8.86
C ALA A 324 13.84 -8.54 9.38
N PHE A 325 14.56 -7.91 8.46
CA PHE A 325 15.45 -6.82 8.81
C PHE A 325 15.59 -5.80 7.67
N VAL A 326 15.98 -4.59 8.04
CA VAL A 326 16.36 -3.51 7.12
C VAL A 326 17.76 -3.06 7.48
N ILE A 327 18.60 -2.91 6.47
CA ILE A 327 19.96 -2.39 6.60
C ILE A 327 20.00 -0.99 5.97
N PRO A 328 20.42 0.05 6.70
CA PRO A 328 20.57 1.38 6.12
C PRO A 328 21.79 1.45 5.18
N PRO A 329 21.79 2.35 4.17
CA PRO A 329 22.91 2.52 3.26
C PRO A 329 24.21 2.83 4.01
N GLY A 330 25.31 2.24 3.54
CA GLY A 330 26.65 2.45 4.09
C GLY A 330 26.99 1.66 5.35
N MET A 331 26.01 1.05 6.02
CA MET A 331 26.27 0.24 7.22
C MET A 331 26.97 -1.07 6.84
N ALA A 332 28.10 -1.36 7.49
CA ALA A 332 28.77 -2.65 7.33
C ALA A 332 27.99 -3.75 8.05
N THR A 333 27.69 -4.83 7.33
CA THR A 333 26.99 -6.01 7.84
C THR A 333 27.61 -7.29 7.32
N ARG A 334 27.40 -8.39 8.04
CA ARG A 334 27.81 -9.73 7.62
C ARG A 334 26.69 -10.74 7.91
N TYR A 335 26.50 -11.67 6.97
CA TYR A 335 25.61 -12.81 7.12
C TYR A 335 26.45 -14.03 7.50
N SER A 336 26.49 -14.38 8.78
CA SER A 336 27.32 -15.46 9.30
C SER A 336 26.50 -16.64 9.78
N ASP A 337 27.13 -17.81 9.93
CA ASP A 337 26.53 -19.06 10.39
C ASP A 337 25.22 -19.42 9.69
N PRO A 338 25.14 -19.35 8.35
CA PRO A 338 23.92 -19.75 7.64
C PRO A 338 23.72 -21.26 7.75
N THR A 339 22.47 -21.69 7.94
CA THR A 339 22.11 -23.11 7.76
C THR A 339 22.13 -23.46 6.27
N PRO A 340 22.36 -24.73 5.91
CA PRO A 340 22.41 -25.14 4.49
C PRO A 340 21.11 -24.90 3.70
N ASP A 341 19.98 -24.84 4.39
CA ASP A 341 18.65 -24.61 3.85
C ASP A 341 18.19 -23.15 3.93
N LEU A 342 19.09 -22.22 4.27
CA LEU A 342 18.75 -20.80 4.34
C LEU A 342 18.29 -20.28 2.97
N GLU A 343 17.13 -19.68 2.95
CA GLU A 343 16.66 -18.83 1.83
C GLU A 343 16.16 -17.48 2.34
N LEU A 344 16.58 -16.43 1.66
CA LEU A 344 16.28 -15.04 1.98
C LEU A 344 15.51 -14.41 0.82
N LEU A 345 14.39 -13.76 1.11
CA LEU A 345 13.78 -12.80 0.19
C LEU A 345 14.43 -11.44 0.44
N GLU A 346 15.13 -10.91 -0.56
CA GLU A 346 15.69 -9.55 -0.51
C GLU A 346 14.97 -8.63 -1.49
N VAL A 347 14.60 -7.43 -1.02
CA VAL A 347 13.98 -6.38 -1.81
C VAL A 347 14.78 -5.10 -1.66
N THR A 348 15.15 -4.51 -2.79
CA THR A 348 15.91 -3.24 -2.83
C THR A 348 15.20 -2.21 -3.67
N LEU A 349 15.22 -0.96 -3.19
CA LEU A 349 14.80 0.23 -3.92
C LEU A 349 15.93 1.28 -3.82
N PRO A 350 16.39 1.83 -4.96
CA PRO A 350 16.16 1.35 -6.33
C PRO A 350 16.70 -0.08 -6.56
N GLY A 351 16.35 -0.67 -7.70
CA GLY A 351 16.60 -2.09 -8.00
C GLY A 351 18.05 -2.51 -8.22
N ASN A 352 19.00 -1.60 -8.26
CA ASN A 352 20.39 -1.87 -8.62
C ASN A 352 21.42 -1.29 -7.60
N PRO A 353 21.30 -1.61 -6.30
CA PRO A 353 22.25 -1.11 -5.32
C PRO A 353 23.66 -1.65 -5.59
N VAL A 354 24.64 -0.81 -5.37
CA VAL A 354 26.06 -1.23 -5.38
C VAL A 354 26.41 -1.78 -3.99
N THR A 355 26.99 -2.97 -3.97
CA THR A 355 27.51 -3.58 -2.74
C THR A 355 29.02 -3.65 -2.79
N ARG A 356 29.68 -3.28 -1.70
CA ARG A 356 31.12 -3.30 -1.55
C ARG A 356 31.52 -4.20 -0.39
N VAL A 357 32.57 -5.00 -0.59
CA VAL A 357 33.25 -5.68 0.52
C VAL A 357 34.05 -4.63 1.29
N VAL A 358 33.81 -4.55 2.61
CA VAL A 358 34.46 -3.56 3.49
C VAL A 358 35.45 -4.20 4.45
N LYS A 359 35.30 -5.51 4.70
CA LYS A 359 36.18 -6.30 5.55
C LYS A 359 36.02 -7.78 5.21
N GLU A 360 37.10 -8.54 5.17
CA GLU A 360 37.10 -10.01 5.00
C GLU A 360 36.68 -10.77 6.26
#